data_b1537353cc7d2b91d51cd097401f691d
#
_entry.id   b1537353cc7d2b91d51cd097401f691d
#
_cell.length_a   1.000
_cell.length_b   1.000
_cell.length_c   1.000
_cell.angle_alpha   90.00
_cell.angle_beta   90.00
_cell.angle_gamma   90.00
#
_symmetry.space_group_name_H-M   'P 1'
#
loop_
_entity.id
_entity.type
_entity.pdbx_description
1 polymer ?
#
loop_
_entity_poly.entity_id
_entity_poly.type
_entity_poly.pdbx_seq_one_letter_code
_entity_poly.pdbx_strand_id
1 'polypeptide(L)'
;MNKPLADPAGLATALAELPGALREAAALSMPVADLRSLALVSRRILCSGLGSSSAHARLLAAQLMSAGVAAYACPLGGEAPGPGDTVVVFSQGLSASVRRVIGALSPEVGIVLVTSVDPDDPESGSPNRRDWLAAAEDNGLCRVPMMGAMEYGSLVRITGPVTGYLTALRLANALGASFSIPLDEILAEVVACLDPKREGPGGEIFDQELSLLGTGIHDACLGNLALKVQEGLLQPAPPILSVDEVAHGPFQEAYPRPRQWVVFTQPTSGQELEGLRRLREMIPTYQSVCEVHSGLDFPCSIFSHEVLWTRAVLAHRKVRGVSTDTWPGQGEDGPLYDWGETAAPPAPRQLALPGLDRWASPEVARRLADHPTTIILPLGSTEQHGAHLPLGTDTRIAEALGERLCRRLPGSFCLPTVPFGIASEHLSFAGTISIGEENFIRFLADILSSLAVHAPAEIMIFSAHGGNEAFLVRNRERLEGAAAPARLLLASIPEQVSQRLVSLADQSGISESEAGWHAGELETSMMLELDAASVRTDQMAPGHLDLVPPAEKLFYPNLADRVPSGVVGDPRRAAGIRAESYLSGWVEELLKFYRSRASVHHTKGTKNA
;
A
#
# COMPACT_ATOMS: atom_id res chain seq x y z
N MET A 1 -2.42 52.73 -21.13
CA MET A 1 -3.51 52.09 -20.35
C MET A 1 -3.42 50.58 -20.65
N ASN A 2 -2.77 49.82 -19.77
CA ASN A 2 -2.74 48.37 -19.89
C ASN A 2 -4.16 47.83 -19.60
N LYS A 3 -4.74 47.11 -20.55
CA LYS A 3 -5.93 46.31 -20.27
C LYS A 3 -5.63 45.43 -19.04
N PRO A 4 -6.56 45.32 -18.07
CA PRO A 4 -6.39 44.36 -17.01
C PRO A 4 -6.22 43.01 -17.66
N LEU A 5 -5.14 42.29 -17.30
CA LEU A 5 -4.95 40.92 -17.70
C LEU A 5 -6.20 40.16 -17.25
N ALA A 6 -6.90 39.57 -18.20
CA ALA A 6 -7.92 38.59 -17.92
C ALA A 6 -7.26 37.47 -17.06
N ASP A 7 -8.03 36.76 -16.27
CA ASP A 7 -7.61 35.52 -15.57
C ASP A 7 -7.96 34.31 -16.48
N PRO A 8 -7.27 34.14 -17.60
CA PRO A 8 -7.67 33.16 -18.61
C PRO A 8 -7.39 31.71 -18.14
N ALA A 9 -6.45 31.53 -17.21
CA ALA A 9 -6.19 30.24 -16.60
C ALA A 9 -7.09 29.93 -15.39
N GLY A 10 -8.00 30.86 -15.05
CA GLY A 10 -8.93 30.67 -13.93
C GLY A 10 -8.28 30.55 -12.56
N LEU A 11 -7.05 31.08 -12.38
CA LEU A 11 -6.31 30.93 -11.12
C LEU A 11 -7.00 31.57 -9.92
N ALA A 12 -7.61 32.77 -10.12
CA ALA A 12 -8.39 33.43 -9.08
C ALA A 12 -9.67 32.64 -8.77
N THR A 13 -10.30 32.09 -9.79
CA THR A 13 -11.45 31.19 -9.65
C THR A 13 -11.07 29.93 -8.92
N ALA A 14 -9.99 29.24 -9.31
CA ALA A 14 -9.48 28.04 -8.64
C ALA A 14 -9.17 28.31 -7.15
N LEU A 15 -8.59 29.47 -6.85
CA LEU A 15 -8.34 29.86 -5.47
C LEU A 15 -9.65 30.08 -4.67
N ALA A 16 -10.64 30.69 -5.27
CA ALA A 16 -11.95 30.93 -4.63
C ALA A 16 -12.73 29.60 -4.42
N GLU A 17 -12.53 28.62 -5.27
CA GLU A 17 -13.21 27.31 -5.23
C GLU A 17 -12.52 26.29 -4.32
N LEU A 18 -11.37 26.61 -3.71
CA LEU A 18 -10.63 25.68 -2.83
C LEU A 18 -11.48 25.02 -1.73
N PRO A 19 -12.41 25.70 -1.04
CA PRO A 19 -13.25 25.04 -0.04
C PRO A 19 -14.13 23.94 -0.63
N GLY A 20 -14.62 24.10 -1.86
CA GLY A 20 -15.35 23.07 -2.62
C GLY A 20 -14.46 21.90 -2.96
N ALA A 21 -13.30 22.18 -3.54
CA ALA A 21 -12.31 21.17 -3.92
C ALA A 21 -11.82 20.32 -2.72
N LEU A 22 -11.66 20.93 -1.55
CA LEU A 22 -11.30 20.21 -0.32
C LEU A 22 -12.43 19.27 0.14
N ARG A 23 -13.71 19.70 0.04
CA ARG A 23 -14.84 18.81 0.35
C ARG A 23 -14.93 17.63 -0.60
N GLU A 24 -14.73 17.86 -1.89
CA GLU A 24 -14.69 16.81 -2.90
C GLU A 24 -13.54 15.83 -2.64
N ALA A 25 -12.33 16.34 -2.40
CA ALA A 25 -11.17 15.50 -2.07
C ALA A 25 -11.37 14.70 -0.78
N ALA A 26 -12.06 15.26 0.23
CA ALA A 26 -12.41 14.55 1.45
C ALA A 26 -13.42 13.41 1.22
N ALA A 27 -14.30 13.57 0.24
CA ALA A 27 -15.32 12.58 -0.12
C ALA A 27 -14.80 11.44 -1.00
N LEU A 28 -13.63 11.59 -1.64
CA LEU A 28 -13.04 10.52 -2.47
C LEU A 28 -12.84 9.24 -1.67
N SER A 29 -13.26 8.13 -2.24
CA SER A 29 -13.01 6.80 -1.65
C SER A 29 -11.52 6.49 -1.64
N MET A 30 -11.04 5.92 -0.55
CA MET A 30 -9.64 5.49 -0.39
C MET A 30 -9.61 3.98 -0.16
N PRO A 31 -8.69 3.22 -0.78
CA PRO A 31 -8.59 1.76 -0.62
C PRO A 31 -7.93 1.41 0.74
N VAL A 32 -8.61 1.73 1.85
CA VAL A 32 -8.05 1.63 3.21
C VAL A 32 -7.62 0.21 3.54
N ALA A 33 -8.35 -0.81 3.09
CA ALA A 33 -8.01 -2.21 3.33
C ALA A 33 -6.67 -2.59 2.69
N ASP A 34 -6.47 -2.20 1.42
CA ASP A 34 -5.23 -2.50 0.69
C ASP A 34 -4.05 -1.72 1.25
N LEU A 35 -4.25 -0.44 1.59
CA LEU A 35 -3.24 0.40 2.22
C LEU A 35 -2.79 -0.15 3.58
N ARG A 36 -3.73 -0.60 4.40
CA ARG A 36 -3.41 -1.28 5.66
C ARG A 36 -2.64 -2.56 5.43
N SER A 37 -3.06 -3.37 4.46
CA SER A 37 -2.33 -4.59 4.09
C SER A 37 -0.90 -4.30 3.67
N LEU A 38 -0.69 -3.27 2.84
CA LEU A 38 0.65 -2.82 2.45
C LEU A 38 1.47 -2.31 3.64
N ALA A 39 0.89 -1.47 4.49
CA ALA A 39 1.57 -0.97 5.70
C ALA A 39 1.99 -2.11 6.62
N LEU A 40 1.15 -3.14 6.71
CA LEU A 40 1.40 -4.33 7.52
C LEU A 40 2.63 -5.13 7.07
N VAL A 41 2.88 -5.21 5.76
CA VAL A 41 4.00 -5.98 5.20
C VAL A 41 5.24 -5.13 4.91
N SER A 42 5.10 -3.82 5.05
CA SER A 42 6.20 -2.90 4.71
C SER A 42 7.25 -2.86 5.81
N ARG A 43 8.48 -3.18 5.45
CA ARG A 43 9.65 -2.94 6.30
C ARG A 43 9.86 -1.45 6.54
N ARG A 44 9.68 -0.65 5.49
CA ARG A 44 9.71 0.82 5.49
C ARG A 44 8.90 1.37 4.33
N ILE A 45 8.47 2.62 4.46
CA ILE A 45 7.70 3.32 3.44
C ILE A 45 8.55 4.46 2.87
N LEU A 46 8.81 4.42 1.57
CA LEU A 46 9.56 5.45 0.84
C LEU A 46 8.57 6.38 0.13
N CYS A 47 8.52 7.63 0.55
CA CYS A 47 7.59 8.62 0.01
C CYS A 47 8.30 9.51 -1.02
N SER A 48 7.76 9.62 -2.23
CA SER A 48 8.39 10.35 -3.33
C SER A 48 7.38 11.14 -4.18
N GLY A 49 7.89 12.13 -4.91
CA GLY A 49 7.12 12.94 -5.83
C GLY A 49 8.02 13.98 -6.51
N LEU A 50 7.52 14.62 -7.57
CA LEU A 50 8.19 15.67 -8.30
C LEU A 50 7.42 17.01 -8.19
N GLY A 51 8.11 18.13 -8.17
CA GLY A 51 7.51 19.45 -8.04
C GLY A 51 6.69 19.58 -6.74
N SER A 52 5.46 20.08 -6.84
CA SER A 52 4.54 20.17 -5.68
C SER A 52 4.23 18.83 -5.02
N SER A 53 4.27 17.75 -5.76
CA SER A 53 4.09 16.39 -5.23
C SER A 53 5.19 15.95 -4.26
N SER A 54 6.38 16.56 -4.33
CA SER A 54 7.44 16.34 -3.36
C SER A 54 7.07 16.84 -1.96
N ALA A 55 6.32 17.95 -1.85
CA ALA A 55 5.83 18.45 -0.57
C ALA A 55 4.81 17.49 0.07
N HIS A 56 3.93 16.91 -0.72
CA HIS A 56 2.97 15.89 -0.25
C HIS A 56 3.69 14.65 0.30
N ALA A 57 4.72 14.17 -0.42
CA ALA A 57 5.53 13.03 -0.02
C ALA A 57 6.28 13.29 1.31
N ARG A 58 6.85 14.49 1.47
CA ARG A 58 7.52 14.90 2.72
C ARG A 58 6.54 15.00 3.88
N LEU A 59 5.36 15.58 3.66
CA LEU A 59 4.32 15.66 4.68
C LEU A 59 3.88 14.26 5.12
N LEU A 60 3.62 13.36 4.17
CA LEU A 60 3.25 11.98 4.48
C LEU A 60 4.33 11.28 5.31
N ALA A 61 5.59 11.37 4.89
CA ALA A 61 6.72 10.76 5.61
C ALA A 61 6.83 11.32 7.04
N ALA A 62 6.71 12.65 7.22
CA ALA A 62 6.77 13.30 8.52
C ALA A 62 5.65 12.82 9.46
N GLN A 63 4.41 12.68 8.95
CA GLN A 63 3.28 12.19 9.74
C GLN A 63 3.43 10.72 10.13
N LEU A 64 3.93 9.89 9.22
CA LEU A 64 4.19 8.47 9.49
C LEU A 64 5.32 8.30 10.51
N MET A 65 6.43 9.05 10.37
CA MET A 65 7.54 9.01 11.33
C MET A 65 7.12 9.47 12.72
N SER A 66 6.32 10.52 12.84
CA SER A 66 5.82 10.99 14.15
C SER A 66 4.89 9.96 14.82
N ALA A 67 4.26 9.10 14.05
CA ALA A 67 3.46 7.96 14.53
C ALA A 67 4.30 6.69 14.79
N GLY A 68 5.63 6.74 14.63
CA GLY A 68 6.51 5.60 14.85
C GLY A 68 6.55 4.59 13.68
N VAL A 69 6.01 4.96 12.52
CA VAL A 69 6.12 4.15 11.30
C VAL A 69 7.45 4.46 10.61
N ALA A 70 8.19 3.44 10.20
CA ALA A 70 9.45 3.63 9.46
C ALA A 70 9.15 4.17 8.06
N ALA A 71 9.19 5.50 7.91
CA ALA A 71 8.90 6.18 6.66
C ALA A 71 9.94 7.27 6.36
N TYR A 72 10.25 7.49 5.08
CA TYR A 72 11.25 8.45 4.65
C TYR A 72 10.82 9.15 3.36
N ALA A 73 11.04 10.45 3.28
CA ALA A 73 10.93 11.18 2.02
C ALA A 73 12.24 11.04 1.22
N CYS A 74 12.15 10.65 -0.04
CA CYS A 74 13.30 10.52 -0.93
C CYS A 74 13.02 11.11 -2.32
N PRO A 75 14.05 11.56 -3.06
CA PRO A 75 13.90 11.92 -4.45
C PRO A 75 13.38 10.74 -5.28
N LEU A 76 12.59 11.01 -6.32
CA LEU A 76 12.09 9.98 -7.21
C LEU A 76 13.26 9.25 -7.90
N GLY A 77 13.38 7.95 -7.68
CA GLY A 77 14.49 7.13 -8.19
C GLY A 77 15.83 7.35 -7.47
N GLY A 78 15.86 8.11 -6.37
CA GLY A 78 17.10 8.41 -5.64
C GLY A 78 17.60 7.29 -4.74
N GLU A 79 16.72 6.52 -4.15
CA GLU A 79 17.05 5.34 -3.35
C GLU A 79 16.40 4.10 -3.97
N ALA A 80 17.16 3.02 -4.11
CA ALA A 80 16.63 1.77 -4.62
C ALA A 80 15.85 1.05 -3.48
N PRO A 81 14.53 0.88 -3.61
CA PRO A 81 13.77 0.09 -2.65
C PRO A 81 14.12 -1.39 -2.81
N GLY A 82 14.19 -2.08 -1.68
CA GLY A 82 14.42 -3.52 -1.63
C GLY A 82 13.15 -4.32 -1.32
N PRO A 83 13.28 -5.67 -1.29
CA PRO A 83 12.18 -6.54 -0.90
C PRO A 83 11.56 -6.13 0.44
N GLY A 84 10.23 -6.08 0.48
CA GLY A 84 9.47 -5.67 1.66
C GLY A 84 9.41 -4.16 1.92
N ASP A 85 9.97 -3.32 1.06
CA ASP A 85 9.71 -1.87 1.10
C ASP A 85 8.41 -1.55 0.37
N THR A 86 7.75 -0.47 0.76
CA THR A 86 6.65 0.12 -0.01
C THR A 86 7.03 1.52 -0.48
N VAL A 87 6.83 1.79 -1.76
CA VAL A 87 7.04 3.11 -2.37
C VAL A 87 5.70 3.80 -2.54
N VAL A 88 5.54 4.99 -1.96
CA VAL A 88 4.39 5.86 -2.15
C VAL A 88 4.80 7.00 -3.07
N VAL A 89 4.19 7.08 -4.24
CA VAL A 89 4.52 8.11 -5.24
C VAL A 89 3.32 9.04 -5.45
N PHE A 90 3.56 10.33 -5.28
CA PHE A 90 2.59 11.36 -5.63
C PHE A 90 2.85 11.85 -7.05
N SER A 91 1.84 11.76 -7.91
CA SER A 91 1.90 12.26 -9.29
C SER A 91 0.51 12.56 -9.82
N GLN A 92 0.07 13.81 -9.72
CA GLN A 92 -1.28 14.20 -10.15
C GLN A 92 -1.61 13.70 -11.57
N GLY A 93 -0.77 13.99 -12.54
CA GLY A 93 -1.00 13.65 -13.95
C GLY A 93 -0.26 12.41 -14.45
N LEU A 94 0.31 11.58 -13.57
CA LEU A 94 1.03 10.35 -13.95
C LEU A 94 2.09 10.59 -15.05
N SER A 95 3.09 11.41 -14.74
CA SER A 95 4.15 11.80 -15.67
C SER A 95 4.95 10.61 -16.21
N ALA A 96 5.61 10.77 -17.36
CA ALA A 96 6.46 9.74 -17.96
C ALA A 96 7.61 9.31 -17.01
N SER A 97 8.22 10.27 -16.30
CA SER A 97 9.27 9.98 -15.32
C SER A 97 8.78 9.08 -14.19
N VAL A 98 7.56 9.32 -13.68
CA VAL A 98 6.95 8.49 -12.63
C VAL A 98 6.66 7.10 -13.15
N ARG A 99 6.06 6.97 -14.32
CA ARG A 99 5.78 5.66 -14.94
C ARG A 99 7.05 4.83 -15.13
N ARG A 100 8.13 5.46 -15.61
CA ARG A 100 9.43 4.80 -15.79
C ARG A 100 10.00 4.28 -14.46
N VAL A 101 10.00 5.11 -13.41
CA VAL A 101 10.53 4.69 -12.10
C VAL A 101 9.68 3.56 -11.53
N ILE A 102 8.35 3.69 -11.54
CA ILE A 102 7.44 2.66 -11.03
C ILE A 102 7.57 1.37 -11.85
N GLY A 103 7.66 1.46 -13.18
CA GLY A 103 7.79 0.29 -14.07
C GLY A 103 9.07 -0.51 -13.86
N ALA A 104 10.12 0.13 -13.35
CA ALA A 104 11.40 -0.51 -13.07
C ALA A 104 11.51 -1.12 -11.65
N LEU A 105 10.49 -0.97 -10.80
CA LEU A 105 10.52 -1.51 -9.44
C LEU A 105 10.43 -3.04 -9.42
N SER A 106 11.24 -3.66 -8.55
CA SER A 106 11.17 -5.11 -8.29
C SER A 106 9.75 -5.55 -7.93
N PRO A 107 9.30 -6.75 -8.35
CA PRO A 107 8.01 -7.32 -7.94
C PRO A 107 7.79 -7.41 -6.43
N GLU A 108 8.84 -7.48 -5.65
CA GLU A 108 8.81 -7.60 -4.18
C GLU A 108 8.60 -6.26 -3.45
N VAL A 109 8.47 -5.16 -4.19
CA VAL A 109 8.25 -3.81 -3.65
C VAL A 109 6.77 -3.45 -3.73
N GLY A 110 6.16 -3.05 -2.62
CA GLY A 110 4.80 -2.50 -2.60
C GLY A 110 4.74 -1.15 -3.31
N ILE A 111 3.67 -0.88 -4.04
CA ILE A 111 3.51 0.38 -4.76
C ILE A 111 2.16 1.01 -4.41
N VAL A 112 2.21 2.25 -3.92
CA VAL A 112 1.06 3.13 -3.76
C VAL A 112 1.25 4.33 -4.68
N LEU A 113 0.32 4.55 -5.58
CA LEU A 113 0.32 5.71 -6.47
C LEU A 113 -0.83 6.66 -6.13
N VAL A 114 -0.51 7.88 -5.76
CA VAL A 114 -1.48 8.96 -5.51
C VAL A 114 -1.59 9.80 -6.77
N THR A 115 -2.75 9.73 -7.44
CA THR A 115 -2.92 10.35 -8.77
C THR A 115 -4.37 10.80 -8.99
N SER A 116 -4.55 11.80 -9.89
CA SER A 116 -5.86 12.20 -10.39
C SER A 116 -6.25 11.48 -11.68
N VAL A 117 -5.34 10.66 -12.24
CA VAL A 117 -5.68 9.82 -13.39
C VAL A 117 -6.59 8.68 -12.94
N ASP A 118 -7.68 8.47 -13.65
CA ASP A 118 -8.63 7.39 -13.45
C ASP A 118 -8.73 6.57 -14.74
N PRO A 119 -8.48 5.26 -14.72
CA PRO A 119 -8.60 4.42 -15.90
C PRO A 119 -9.99 4.47 -16.54
N ASP A 120 -11.03 4.60 -15.73
CA ASP A 120 -12.43 4.57 -16.15
C ASP A 120 -12.97 5.93 -16.60
N ASP A 121 -12.25 7.03 -16.30
CA ASP A 121 -12.65 8.38 -16.70
C ASP A 121 -11.86 8.86 -17.94
N PRO A 122 -12.52 8.97 -19.12
CA PRO A 122 -11.86 9.40 -20.35
C PRO A 122 -11.29 10.82 -20.27
N GLU A 123 -11.74 11.66 -19.34
CA GLU A 123 -11.29 13.04 -19.19
C GLU A 123 -10.11 13.17 -18.20
N SER A 124 -9.83 12.15 -17.40
CA SER A 124 -8.80 12.20 -16.36
C SER A 124 -7.35 12.13 -16.86
N GLY A 125 -7.12 11.91 -18.15
CA GLY A 125 -5.78 11.84 -18.73
C GLY A 125 -5.78 11.30 -20.15
N SER A 126 -4.59 11.22 -20.77
CA SER A 126 -4.47 10.61 -22.11
C SER A 126 -4.74 9.10 -22.06
N PRO A 127 -5.24 8.48 -23.16
CA PRO A 127 -5.48 7.03 -23.22
C PRO A 127 -4.28 6.21 -22.75
N ASN A 128 -3.08 6.54 -23.25
CA ASN A 128 -1.84 5.84 -22.87
C ASN A 128 -1.56 5.86 -21.35
N ARG A 129 -1.92 6.94 -20.62
CA ARG A 129 -1.76 7.00 -19.16
C ARG A 129 -2.79 6.14 -18.45
N ARG A 130 -4.03 6.13 -18.93
CA ARG A 130 -5.11 5.31 -18.37
C ARG A 130 -4.84 3.83 -18.59
N ASP A 131 -4.48 3.43 -19.82
CA ASP A 131 -4.16 2.02 -20.14
C ASP A 131 -2.96 1.51 -19.31
N TRP A 132 -1.92 2.35 -19.17
CA TRP A 132 -0.77 2.02 -18.33
C TRP A 132 -1.19 1.83 -16.86
N LEU A 133 -2.06 2.70 -16.36
CA LEU A 133 -2.52 2.65 -14.96
C LEU A 133 -3.40 1.43 -14.70
N ALA A 134 -4.34 1.12 -15.61
CA ALA A 134 -5.16 -0.09 -15.53
C ALA A 134 -4.30 -1.36 -15.46
N ALA A 135 -3.31 -1.49 -16.35
CA ALA A 135 -2.39 -2.62 -16.34
C ALA A 135 -1.51 -2.66 -15.07
N ALA A 136 -1.18 -1.50 -14.50
CA ALA A 136 -0.42 -1.45 -13.25
C ALA A 136 -1.28 -1.85 -12.03
N GLU A 137 -2.57 -1.48 -12.00
CA GLU A 137 -3.53 -1.91 -10.98
C GLU A 137 -3.77 -3.43 -11.06
N ASP A 138 -3.92 -3.98 -12.27
CA ASP A 138 -4.02 -5.44 -12.49
C ASP A 138 -2.79 -6.18 -11.97
N ASN A 139 -1.62 -5.54 -12.02
CA ASN A 139 -0.36 -6.07 -11.48
C ASN A 139 -0.14 -5.76 -10.00
N GLY A 140 -1.15 -5.27 -9.27
CA GLY A 140 -1.13 -5.08 -7.83
C GLY A 140 -0.59 -3.74 -7.35
N LEU A 141 -0.57 -2.70 -8.20
CA LEU A 141 -0.37 -1.33 -7.76
C LEU A 141 -1.62 -0.85 -7.02
N CYS A 142 -1.45 -0.26 -5.83
CA CYS A 142 -2.54 0.34 -5.08
C CYS A 142 -2.70 1.82 -5.49
N ARG A 143 -3.80 2.15 -6.16
CA ARG A 143 -4.13 3.53 -6.52
C ARG A 143 -4.87 4.23 -5.39
N VAL A 144 -4.43 5.45 -5.07
CA VAL A 144 -5.12 6.39 -4.19
C VAL A 144 -5.57 7.58 -5.02
N PRO A 145 -6.88 7.81 -5.16
CA PRO A 145 -7.36 8.95 -5.93
C PRO A 145 -7.01 10.26 -5.21
N MET A 146 -6.44 11.19 -5.96
CA MET A 146 -6.31 12.59 -5.61
C MET A 146 -7.35 13.35 -6.42
N MET A 147 -7.79 14.53 -6.01
CA MET A 147 -8.90 15.26 -6.64
C MET A 147 -9.00 15.12 -8.17
N GLY A 148 -10.24 15.01 -8.69
CA GLY A 148 -10.53 14.58 -10.04
C GLY A 148 -10.10 15.52 -11.17
N ALA A 149 -10.13 16.84 -11.02
CA ALA A 149 -9.74 17.74 -12.11
C ALA A 149 -8.23 17.98 -12.15
N MET A 150 -7.61 17.69 -13.28
CA MET A 150 -6.22 18.06 -13.52
C MET A 150 -6.14 19.54 -13.89
N GLU A 151 -5.33 20.32 -13.17
CA GLU A 151 -5.07 21.72 -13.48
C GLU A 151 -4.15 21.81 -14.69
N TYR A 152 -4.75 21.88 -15.88
CA TYR A 152 -4.01 22.12 -17.12
C TYR A 152 -4.12 23.61 -17.53
N GLY A 153 -3.12 24.08 -18.24
CA GLY A 153 -3.14 25.41 -18.84
C GLY A 153 -2.46 26.52 -18.04
N SER A 154 -1.95 26.22 -16.83
CA SER A 154 -1.08 27.14 -16.07
C SER A 154 0.13 26.40 -15.53
N LEU A 155 1.26 27.11 -15.45
CA LEU A 155 2.47 26.60 -14.80
C LEU A 155 2.26 26.47 -13.29
N VAL A 156 1.59 27.46 -12.69
CA VAL A 156 1.27 27.48 -11.25
C VAL A 156 0.08 26.58 -10.93
N ARG A 157 0.22 25.74 -9.94
CA ARG A 157 -0.85 24.87 -9.42
C ARG A 157 -1.43 25.46 -8.13
N ILE A 158 -2.76 25.46 -8.01
CA ILE A 158 -3.48 25.97 -6.83
C ILE A 158 -4.24 24.87 -6.11
N THR A 159 -5.10 24.16 -6.82
CA THR A 159 -6.00 23.17 -6.25
C THR A 159 -5.26 21.88 -5.91
N GLY A 160 -4.43 21.37 -6.84
CA GLY A 160 -3.68 20.13 -6.68
C GLY A 160 -2.78 20.11 -5.43
N PRO A 161 -1.99 21.15 -5.13
CA PRO A 161 -1.21 21.18 -3.89
C PRO A 161 -2.07 21.05 -2.64
N VAL A 162 -3.16 21.81 -2.54
CA VAL A 162 -4.01 21.86 -1.34
C VAL A 162 -4.77 20.54 -1.12
N THR A 163 -5.36 19.99 -2.18
CA THR A 163 -6.03 18.69 -2.11
C THR A 163 -5.05 17.54 -1.90
N GLY A 164 -3.83 17.66 -2.45
CA GLY A 164 -2.74 16.70 -2.22
C GLY A 164 -2.30 16.63 -0.76
N TYR A 165 -2.25 17.76 -0.04
CA TYR A 165 -1.98 17.75 1.41
C TYR A 165 -3.08 17.00 2.18
N LEU A 166 -4.35 17.26 1.88
CA LEU A 166 -5.45 16.54 2.51
C LEU A 166 -5.38 15.04 2.22
N THR A 167 -5.05 14.67 0.98
CA THR A 167 -4.87 13.27 0.59
C THR A 167 -3.69 12.65 1.34
N ALA A 168 -2.56 13.35 1.50
CA ALA A 168 -1.41 12.87 2.26
C ALA A 168 -1.75 12.62 3.74
N LEU A 169 -2.52 13.51 4.37
CA LEU A 169 -2.96 13.33 5.76
C LEU A 169 -3.90 12.14 5.92
N ARG A 170 -4.87 11.97 5.00
CA ARG A 170 -5.78 10.82 5.00
C ARG A 170 -5.02 9.52 4.76
N LEU A 171 -4.06 9.55 3.84
CA LEU A 171 -3.20 8.40 3.53
C LEU A 171 -2.32 8.02 4.73
N ALA A 172 -1.79 9.00 5.47
CA ALA A 172 -1.03 8.73 6.70
C ALA A 172 -1.87 7.94 7.71
N ASN A 173 -3.12 8.35 7.93
CA ASN A 173 -4.05 7.61 8.79
C ASN A 173 -4.36 6.19 8.26
N ALA A 174 -4.52 6.03 6.95
CA ALA A 174 -4.73 4.72 6.35
C ALA A 174 -3.51 3.79 6.49
N LEU A 175 -2.30 4.36 6.51
CA LEU A 175 -1.03 3.64 6.66
C LEU A 175 -0.57 3.47 8.12
N GLY A 176 -1.38 3.85 9.10
CA GLY A 176 -1.13 3.55 10.52
C GLY A 176 -0.85 4.74 11.42
N ALA A 177 -0.77 5.97 10.91
CA ALA A 177 -0.82 7.14 11.77
C ALA A 177 -2.24 7.30 12.37
N SER A 178 -2.31 7.87 13.56
CA SER A 178 -3.60 8.09 14.25
C SER A 178 -3.67 9.52 14.75
N PHE A 179 -4.26 10.39 13.93
CA PHE A 179 -4.53 11.77 14.32
C PHE A 179 -5.85 12.25 13.70
N SER A 180 -6.45 13.27 14.33
CA SER A 180 -7.68 13.87 13.83
C SER A 180 -7.37 14.85 12.68
N ILE A 181 -8.17 14.77 11.62
CA ILE A 181 -8.18 15.77 10.55
C ILE A 181 -9.44 16.62 10.75
N PRO A 182 -9.34 17.81 11.36
CA PRO A 182 -10.50 18.66 11.64
C PRO A 182 -10.92 19.40 10.36
N LEU A 183 -11.60 18.70 9.45
CA LEU A 183 -11.94 19.21 8.13
C LEU A 183 -12.75 20.51 8.18
N ASP A 184 -13.72 20.62 9.10
CA ASP A 184 -14.56 21.83 9.23
C ASP A 184 -13.73 23.03 9.68
N GLU A 185 -12.75 22.85 10.57
CA GLU A 185 -11.83 23.90 11.02
C GLU A 185 -10.89 24.32 9.88
N ILE A 186 -10.35 23.34 9.12
CA ILE A 186 -9.54 23.62 7.93
C ILE A 186 -10.35 24.43 6.91
N LEU A 187 -11.59 24.03 6.63
CA LEU A 187 -12.45 24.73 5.70
C LEU A 187 -12.77 26.16 6.17
N ALA A 188 -13.09 26.33 7.46
CA ALA A 188 -13.35 27.63 8.03
C ALA A 188 -12.14 28.57 7.93
N GLU A 189 -10.94 28.06 8.24
CA GLU A 189 -9.69 28.82 8.15
C GLU A 189 -9.33 29.15 6.69
N VAL A 190 -9.50 28.21 5.75
CA VAL A 190 -9.31 28.47 4.31
C VAL A 190 -10.25 29.57 3.83
N VAL A 191 -11.53 29.53 4.21
CA VAL A 191 -12.49 30.59 3.88
C VAL A 191 -12.07 31.93 4.48
N ALA A 192 -11.62 31.94 5.73
CA ALA A 192 -11.11 33.15 6.38
C ALA A 192 -9.87 33.71 5.66
N CYS A 193 -8.97 32.84 5.20
CA CYS A 193 -7.78 33.21 4.44
C CYS A 193 -8.12 33.77 3.04
N LEU A 194 -9.26 33.42 2.47
CA LEU A 194 -9.75 33.96 1.19
C LEU A 194 -10.35 35.36 1.32
N ASP A 195 -10.75 35.77 2.52
CA ASP A 195 -11.28 37.15 2.74
C ASP A 195 -10.15 38.17 2.47
N PRO A 196 -10.37 39.15 1.57
CA PRO A 196 -9.42 40.22 1.31
C PRO A 196 -9.01 41.04 2.54
N LYS A 197 -9.81 41.03 3.59
CA LYS A 197 -9.54 41.74 4.85
C LYS A 197 -8.60 40.96 5.78
N ARG A 198 -8.41 39.68 5.54
CA ARG A 198 -7.47 38.86 6.32
C ARG A 198 -6.05 39.33 6.05
N GLU A 199 -5.34 39.71 7.11
CA GLU A 199 -3.92 40.07 7.05
C GLU A 199 -3.08 38.90 6.51
N GLY A 200 -2.15 39.23 5.67
CA GLY A 200 -1.22 38.30 5.05
C GLY A 200 -0.16 39.02 4.25
N PRO A 201 0.80 38.32 3.65
CA PRO A 201 1.84 38.97 2.86
C PRO A 201 1.24 39.75 1.69
N GLY A 202 1.67 40.99 1.49
CA GLY A 202 1.38 41.75 0.30
C GLY A 202 2.28 41.32 -0.87
N GLY A 203 1.87 41.70 -2.10
CA GLY A 203 2.68 41.35 -3.29
C GLY A 203 4.04 42.04 -3.35
N GLU A 204 4.22 43.15 -2.61
CA GLU A 204 5.48 43.93 -2.56
C GLU A 204 6.65 43.14 -1.94
N ILE A 205 6.40 42.08 -1.15
CA ILE A 205 7.48 41.27 -0.59
C ILE A 205 8.35 40.63 -1.67
N PHE A 206 7.80 40.38 -2.85
CA PHE A 206 8.51 39.80 -3.98
C PHE A 206 9.38 40.79 -4.78
N ASP A 207 9.44 42.04 -4.37
CA ASP A 207 10.33 43.04 -4.96
C ASP A 207 11.76 42.99 -4.41
N GLN A 208 11.99 42.17 -3.39
CA GLN A 208 13.28 41.91 -2.77
C GLN A 208 13.69 40.44 -2.87
N GLU A 209 14.94 40.15 -2.60
CA GLU A 209 15.37 38.75 -2.39
C GLU A 209 14.66 38.16 -1.17
N LEU A 210 14.15 36.94 -1.31
CA LEU A 210 13.40 36.24 -0.28
C LEU A 210 14.21 35.14 0.38
N SER A 211 13.95 34.89 1.66
CA SER A 211 14.24 33.61 2.33
C SER A 211 12.98 33.16 3.07
N LEU A 212 12.60 31.89 2.90
CA LEU A 212 11.46 31.30 3.59
C LEU A 212 11.95 30.58 4.85
N LEU A 213 11.36 30.93 5.99
CA LEU A 213 11.71 30.37 7.27
C LEU A 213 10.57 29.49 7.79
N GLY A 214 10.87 28.20 8.02
CA GLY A 214 9.96 27.27 8.67
C GLY A 214 10.19 27.17 10.16
N THR A 215 9.15 26.78 10.87
CA THR A 215 9.19 26.43 12.29
C THR A 215 8.92 24.93 12.41
N GLY A 216 9.97 24.15 12.78
CA GLY A 216 9.85 22.70 12.96
C GLY A 216 9.69 21.91 11.64
N ILE A 217 8.75 20.95 11.62
CA ILE A 217 8.54 20.04 10.48
C ILE A 217 7.94 20.74 9.23
N HIS A 218 7.71 22.07 9.30
CA HIS A 218 7.15 22.87 8.19
C HIS A 218 8.00 22.84 6.92
N ASP A 219 9.27 22.54 6.98
CA ASP A 219 10.17 22.42 5.84
C ASP A 219 9.61 21.50 4.74
N ALA A 220 8.80 20.53 5.14
CA ALA A 220 8.14 19.61 4.21
C ALA A 220 7.26 20.35 3.16
N CYS A 221 6.60 21.45 3.55
CA CYS A 221 5.64 22.15 2.71
C CYS A 221 6.19 23.41 2.05
N LEU A 222 7.23 24.03 2.64
CA LEU A 222 7.83 25.26 2.13
C LEU A 222 8.40 25.11 0.71
N GLY A 223 8.80 23.89 0.33
CA GLY A 223 9.26 23.60 -1.03
C GLY A 223 8.21 23.95 -2.10
N ASN A 224 6.93 23.72 -1.84
CA ASN A 224 5.88 24.12 -2.77
C ASN A 224 5.67 25.63 -2.80
N LEU A 225 5.81 26.31 -1.66
CA LEU A 225 5.70 27.77 -1.59
C LEU A 225 6.85 28.45 -2.36
N ALA A 226 8.07 27.94 -2.24
CA ALA A 226 9.22 28.37 -3.03
C ALA A 226 9.02 28.13 -4.53
N LEU A 227 8.49 26.95 -4.89
CA LEU A 227 8.15 26.60 -6.28
C LEU A 227 7.12 27.57 -6.88
N LYS A 228 6.15 28.04 -6.10
CA LYS A 228 5.17 29.05 -6.56
C LYS A 228 5.80 30.41 -6.90
N VAL A 229 6.91 30.78 -6.27
CA VAL A 229 7.66 31.98 -6.66
C VAL A 229 8.33 31.73 -8.01
N GLN A 230 8.93 30.55 -8.18
CA GLN A 230 9.63 30.20 -9.42
C GLN A 230 8.67 30.09 -10.61
N GLU A 231 7.59 29.35 -10.45
CA GLU A 231 6.61 29.10 -11.51
C GLU A 231 5.64 30.27 -11.69
N GLY A 232 5.22 30.89 -10.58
CA GLY A 232 4.24 31.96 -10.58
C GLY A 232 4.79 33.32 -10.97
N LEU A 233 5.99 33.63 -10.60
CA LEU A 233 6.62 34.94 -10.80
C LEU A 233 7.80 34.89 -11.77
N LEU A 234 8.22 33.68 -12.20
CA LEU A 234 9.42 33.48 -13.02
C LEU A 234 10.68 34.05 -12.34
N GLN A 235 10.74 33.98 -11.02
CA GLN A 235 11.85 34.41 -10.19
C GLN A 235 12.60 33.18 -9.64
N PRO A 236 13.88 33.34 -9.21
CA PRO A 236 14.58 32.24 -8.53
C PRO A 236 13.79 31.75 -7.32
N ALA A 237 13.77 30.42 -7.11
CA ALA A 237 13.17 29.85 -5.90
C ALA A 237 13.92 30.37 -4.66
N PRO A 238 13.21 30.94 -3.65
CA PRO A 238 13.84 31.40 -2.43
C PRO A 238 14.44 30.23 -1.65
N PRO A 239 15.60 30.44 -0.96
CA PRO A 239 16.13 29.45 -0.04
C PRO A 239 15.13 29.19 1.10
N ILE A 240 15.09 27.93 1.53
CA ILE A 240 14.25 27.45 2.63
C ILE A 240 15.19 27.13 3.78
N LEU A 241 14.93 27.69 4.94
CA LEU A 241 15.76 27.54 6.14
C LEU A 241 14.88 27.32 7.36
N SER A 242 15.37 26.62 8.35
CA SER A 242 14.82 26.73 9.70
C SER A 242 15.29 28.02 10.36
N VAL A 243 14.56 28.49 11.37
CA VAL A 243 14.98 29.69 12.14
C VAL A 243 16.38 29.49 12.76
N ASP A 244 16.69 28.27 13.19
CA ASP A 244 17.98 27.94 13.78
C ASP A 244 19.14 27.96 12.77
N GLU A 245 18.88 27.56 11.52
CA GLU A 245 19.88 27.56 10.45
C GLU A 245 20.32 28.96 10.04
N VAL A 246 19.49 29.97 10.27
CA VAL A 246 19.81 31.38 9.91
C VAL A 246 21.15 31.83 10.49
N ALA A 247 21.49 31.41 11.70
CA ALA A 247 22.75 31.79 12.39
C ALA A 247 24.00 31.12 11.81
N HIS A 248 23.86 30.06 11.01
CA HIS A 248 24.97 29.23 10.54
C HIS A 248 25.44 29.55 9.11
N GLY A 249 25.50 30.86 8.78
CA GLY A 249 25.97 31.37 7.48
C GLY A 249 24.97 32.21 6.73
N PRO A 250 23.67 31.80 6.61
CA PRO A 250 22.67 32.56 5.87
C PRO A 250 22.50 34.02 6.34
N PHE A 251 22.60 34.28 7.64
CA PHE A 251 22.54 35.63 8.19
C PHE A 251 23.71 36.49 7.66
N GLN A 252 24.93 35.99 7.70
CA GLN A 252 26.13 36.71 7.24
C GLN A 252 26.10 36.91 5.72
N GLU A 253 25.64 35.94 4.96
CA GLU A 253 25.47 36.05 3.51
C GLU A 253 24.44 37.13 3.14
N ALA A 254 23.33 37.15 3.84
CA ALA A 254 22.25 38.10 3.60
C ALA A 254 22.57 39.53 4.13
N TYR A 255 23.44 39.66 5.16
CA TYR A 255 23.65 40.92 5.88
C TYR A 255 23.93 42.14 5.01
N PRO A 256 24.75 42.08 3.93
CA PRO A 256 25.05 43.25 3.11
C PRO A 256 23.99 43.59 2.07
N ARG A 257 22.85 42.87 2.01
CA ARG A 257 21.86 43.00 0.93
C ARG A 257 20.45 43.26 1.48
N PRO A 258 19.60 43.97 0.72
CA PRO A 258 18.19 43.98 0.99
C PRO A 258 17.62 42.57 0.90
N ARG A 259 16.90 42.11 1.94
CA ARG A 259 16.28 40.79 1.99
C ARG A 259 14.98 40.84 2.77
N GLN A 260 13.99 40.07 2.27
CA GLN A 260 12.76 39.82 2.97
C GLN A 260 12.83 38.41 3.59
N TRP A 261 12.77 38.35 4.90
CA TRP A 261 12.65 37.12 5.65
C TRP A 261 11.15 36.82 5.84
N VAL A 262 10.67 35.73 5.27
CA VAL A 262 9.25 35.33 5.38
C VAL A 262 9.16 34.14 6.31
N VAL A 263 8.44 34.30 7.41
CA VAL A 263 8.33 33.29 8.47
C VAL A 263 6.90 32.77 8.53
N PHE A 264 6.78 31.45 8.46
CA PHE A 264 5.49 30.76 8.57
C PHE A 264 5.27 30.32 10.01
N THR A 265 4.24 30.85 10.67
CA THR A 265 3.98 30.64 12.10
C THR A 265 2.59 30.05 12.35
N GLN A 266 2.42 29.49 13.55
CA GLN A 266 1.20 28.83 14.02
C GLN A 266 1.02 29.03 15.53
N PRO A 267 -0.16 28.71 16.15
CA PRO A 267 -0.37 28.91 17.59
C PRO A 267 0.67 28.25 18.50
N THR A 268 1.16 27.07 18.15
CA THR A 268 2.17 26.34 18.93
C THR A 268 3.63 26.72 18.65
N SER A 269 3.89 27.72 17.80
CA SER A 269 5.24 28.24 17.54
C SER A 269 5.80 28.96 18.77
N GLY A 270 6.30 28.22 19.77
CA GLY A 270 6.72 28.76 21.07
C GLY A 270 8.12 29.35 21.06
N GLN A 271 9.17 28.53 21.23
CA GLN A 271 10.58 28.98 21.30
C GLN A 271 11.08 29.60 19.99
N GLU A 272 10.54 29.20 18.87
CA GLU A 272 10.85 29.71 17.54
C GLU A 272 10.47 31.19 17.40
N LEU A 273 9.41 31.65 18.09
CA LEU A 273 9.05 33.07 18.16
C LEU A 273 10.13 33.91 18.84
N GLU A 274 10.89 33.36 19.78
CA GLU A 274 12.02 34.05 20.39
C GLU A 274 13.19 34.19 19.39
N GLY A 275 13.47 33.17 18.60
CA GLY A 275 14.46 33.26 17.51
C GLY A 275 14.05 34.33 16.48
N LEU A 276 12.76 34.39 16.14
CA LEU A 276 12.19 35.40 15.24
C LEU A 276 12.30 36.83 15.84
N ARG A 277 12.01 36.99 17.13
CA ARG A 277 12.16 38.27 17.82
C ARG A 277 13.58 38.76 17.74
N ARG A 278 14.58 37.88 18.02
CA ARG A 278 16.02 38.21 17.91
C ARG A 278 16.39 38.55 16.48
N LEU A 279 15.93 37.80 15.49
CA LEU A 279 16.18 38.10 14.08
C LEU A 279 15.73 39.53 13.75
N ARG A 280 14.50 39.92 14.15
CA ARG A 280 13.97 41.30 13.95
C ARG A 280 14.83 42.40 14.58
N GLU A 281 15.45 42.10 15.73
CA GLU A 281 16.32 43.04 16.42
C GLU A 281 17.73 43.17 15.80
N MET A 282 18.16 42.12 15.11
CA MET A 282 19.53 42.03 14.59
C MET A 282 19.66 42.45 13.12
N ILE A 283 18.58 42.37 12.33
CA ILE A 283 18.64 42.69 10.90
C ILE A 283 18.82 44.21 10.67
N PRO A 284 19.54 44.59 9.62
CA PRO A 284 19.67 45.99 9.21
C PRO A 284 18.32 46.59 8.77
N THR A 285 18.19 47.91 8.80
CA THR A 285 16.98 48.62 8.46
C THR A 285 16.52 48.45 7.00
N TYR A 286 17.39 47.98 6.12
CA TYR A 286 17.05 47.66 4.73
C TYR A 286 16.60 46.21 4.54
N GLN A 287 16.50 45.45 5.62
CA GLN A 287 15.90 44.12 5.66
C GLN A 287 14.59 44.17 6.46
N SER A 288 13.70 43.22 6.18
CA SER A 288 12.41 43.11 6.88
C SER A 288 12.00 41.68 7.12
N VAL A 289 11.14 41.48 8.12
CA VAL A 289 10.52 40.20 8.44
C VAL A 289 9.03 40.29 8.18
N CYS A 290 8.52 39.41 7.35
CA CYS A 290 7.09 39.20 7.11
C CYS A 290 6.67 37.89 7.79
N GLU A 291 5.62 37.95 8.57
CA GLU A 291 5.04 36.78 9.22
C GLU A 291 3.77 36.37 8.50
N VAL A 292 3.68 35.08 8.16
CA VAL A 292 2.51 34.43 7.57
C VAL A 292 1.93 33.51 8.63
N HIS A 293 0.90 33.99 9.33
CA HIS A 293 0.34 33.30 10.48
C HIS A 293 -0.89 32.47 10.12
N SER A 294 -0.91 31.21 10.57
CA SER A 294 -2.06 30.31 10.54
C SER A 294 -2.82 30.35 11.88
N GLY A 295 -4.15 30.24 11.82
CA GLY A 295 -4.98 30.00 13.01
C GLY A 295 -4.98 28.55 13.49
N LEU A 296 -4.39 27.64 12.70
CA LEU A 296 -4.33 26.20 12.97
C LEU A 296 -2.89 25.78 13.22
N ASP A 297 -2.73 24.72 14.03
CA ASP A 297 -1.44 24.09 14.24
C ASP A 297 -1.06 23.12 13.12
N PHE A 298 0.24 22.79 13.03
CA PHE A 298 0.72 21.75 12.13
C PHE A 298 0.11 20.38 12.49
N PRO A 299 -0.31 19.56 11.50
CA PRO A 299 -0.13 19.74 10.05
C PRO A 299 -1.19 20.58 9.34
N CYS A 300 -2.21 21.08 10.04
CA CYS A 300 -3.33 21.80 9.41
C CYS A 300 -2.97 23.24 9.03
N SER A 301 -1.95 23.84 9.65
CA SER A 301 -1.47 25.20 9.31
C SER A 301 -1.04 25.35 7.85
N ILE A 302 -0.63 24.27 7.20
CA ILE A 302 -0.20 24.29 5.79
C ILE A 302 -1.28 24.80 4.83
N PHE A 303 -2.55 24.56 5.14
CA PHE A 303 -3.67 25.01 4.30
C PHE A 303 -3.80 26.55 4.30
N SER A 304 -3.66 27.17 5.46
CA SER A 304 -3.64 28.64 5.59
C SER A 304 -2.43 29.25 4.90
N HIS A 305 -1.25 28.70 5.17
CA HIS A 305 0.01 29.16 4.59
C HIS A 305 -0.05 29.11 3.07
N GLU A 306 -0.54 28.02 2.52
CA GLU A 306 -0.68 27.81 1.08
C GLU A 306 -1.63 28.85 0.44
N VAL A 307 -2.78 29.13 1.07
CA VAL A 307 -3.77 30.10 0.58
C VAL A 307 -3.24 31.53 0.67
N LEU A 308 -2.72 31.93 1.82
CA LEU A 308 -2.20 33.30 2.02
C LEU A 308 -1.04 33.61 1.08
N TRP A 309 -0.12 32.63 0.90
CA TRP A 309 1.00 32.76 -0.01
C TRP A 309 0.56 32.84 -1.47
N THR A 310 -0.38 31.99 -1.88
CA THR A 310 -0.92 32.01 -3.23
C THR A 310 -1.58 33.35 -3.54
N ARG A 311 -2.34 33.92 -2.60
CA ARG A 311 -2.92 35.26 -2.74
C ARG A 311 -1.85 36.33 -3.02
N ALA A 312 -0.76 36.32 -2.27
CA ALA A 312 0.33 37.27 -2.44
C ALA A 312 1.01 37.11 -3.82
N VAL A 313 1.29 35.86 -4.24
CA VAL A 313 1.86 35.55 -5.57
C VAL A 313 0.93 36.06 -6.68
N LEU A 314 -0.36 35.81 -6.61
CA LEU A 314 -1.31 36.23 -7.62
C LEU A 314 -1.46 37.79 -7.64
N ALA A 315 -1.42 38.43 -6.48
CA ALA A 315 -1.45 39.90 -6.39
C ALA A 315 -0.21 40.53 -7.06
N HIS A 316 0.99 40.02 -6.76
CA HIS A 316 2.23 40.52 -7.37
C HIS A 316 2.26 40.29 -8.89
N ARG A 317 1.86 39.09 -9.30
CA ARG A 317 1.74 38.72 -10.72
C ARG A 317 0.87 39.68 -11.50
N LYS A 318 -0.28 40.05 -10.94
CA LYS A 318 -1.20 41.03 -11.54
C LYS A 318 -0.57 42.39 -11.71
N VAL A 319 0.16 42.88 -10.69
CA VAL A 319 0.86 44.17 -10.71
C VAL A 319 1.99 44.17 -11.73
N ARG A 320 2.78 43.07 -11.80
CA ARG A 320 3.91 42.96 -12.70
C ARG A 320 3.56 42.55 -14.14
N GLY A 321 2.29 42.23 -14.41
CA GLY A 321 1.85 41.82 -15.75
C GLY A 321 2.42 40.48 -16.23
N VAL A 322 2.76 39.57 -15.32
CA VAL A 322 3.27 38.22 -15.66
C VAL A 322 2.13 37.36 -16.18
N SER A 323 2.25 36.85 -17.42
CA SER A 323 1.21 36.01 -18.04
C SER A 323 1.03 34.69 -17.29
N THR A 324 -0.22 34.19 -17.25
CA THR A 324 -0.56 32.87 -16.69
C THR A 324 -0.55 31.76 -17.73
N ASP A 325 -0.77 32.14 -18.99
CA ASP A 325 -1.01 31.19 -20.09
C ASP A 325 0.21 30.96 -20.97
N THR A 326 1.17 31.87 -20.88
CA THR A 326 2.41 31.79 -21.63
C THR A 326 3.60 32.06 -20.71
N TRP A 327 4.62 31.26 -20.83
CA TRP A 327 5.88 31.38 -20.08
C TRP A 327 7.07 31.09 -20.98
N PRO A 328 8.26 31.62 -20.66
CA PRO A 328 9.48 31.32 -21.42
C PRO A 328 9.75 29.82 -21.49
N GLY A 329 10.02 29.30 -22.69
CA GLY A 329 10.29 27.87 -22.90
C GLY A 329 9.03 26.98 -22.93
N GLN A 330 7.84 27.57 -22.94
CA GLN A 330 6.60 26.79 -23.06
C GLN A 330 6.61 25.96 -24.36
N GLY A 331 6.48 24.63 -24.21
CA GLY A 331 6.52 23.68 -25.33
C GLY A 331 7.92 23.25 -25.73
N GLU A 332 8.97 23.95 -25.29
CA GLU A 332 10.38 23.56 -25.54
C GLU A 332 10.86 22.50 -24.53
N ASP A 333 10.21 22.40 -23.37
CA ASP A 333 10.54 21.49 -22.27
C ASP A 333 9.98 20.07 -22.47
N GLY A 334 9.18 19.85 -23.51
CA GLY A 334 8.60 18.54 -23.85
C GLY A 334 9.61 17.37 -23.79
N PRO A 335 10.80 17.49 -24.41
CA PRO A 335 11.82 16.43 -24.35
C PRO A 335 12.35 16.13 -22.94
N LEU A 336 12.18 17.03 -21.98
CA LEU A 336 12.52 16.78 -20.57
C LEU A 336 11.48 15.90 -19.86
N TYR A 337 10.26 15.88 -20.38
CA TYR A 337 9.16 15.07 -19.83
C TYR A 337 8.95 13.78 -20.61
N ASP A 338 9.23 13.78 -21.91
CA ASP A 338 9.05 12.64 -22.81
C ASP A 338 10.41 12.21 -23.38
N TRP A 339 10.93 11.14 -22.81
CA TRP A 339 12.22 10.58 -23.24
C TRP A 339 12.06 9.52 -24.33
N GLY A 340 10.91 9.49 -25.01
CA GLY A 340 10.66 8.64 -26.18
C GLY A 340 10.40 7.16 -25.87
N GLU A 341 10.47 6.74 -24.64
CA GLU A 341 10.20 5.36 -24.23
C GLU A 341 8.82 5.25 -23.57
N THR A 342 7.99 4.36 -24.09
CA THR A 342 6.78 3.92 -23.40
C THR A 342 7.21 3.03 -22.23
N ALA A 343 7.25 3.57 -21.03
CA ALA A 343 7.52 2.76 -19.84
C ALA A 343 6.47 1.65 -19.71
N ALA A 344 6.93 0.41 -19.61
CA ALA A 344 6.04 -0.71 -19.31
C ALA A 344 5.40 -0.51 -17.90
N PRO A 345 4.17 -1.00 -17.68
CA PRO A 345 3.63 -1.11 -16.32
C PRO A 345 4.51 -2.02 -15.47
N PRO A 346 4.49 -1.87 -14.14
CA PRO A 346 5.30 -2.71 -13.27
C PRO A 346 4.90 -4.18 -13.41
N ALA A 347 5.84 -5.10 -13.23
CA ALA A 347 5.56 -6.52 -13.20
C ALA A 347 4.57 -6.86 -12.05
N PRO A 348 3.83 -7.97 -12.12
CA PRO A 348 2.93 -8.42 -11.05
C PRO A 348 3.62 -8.44 -9.69
N ARG A 349 2.98 -7.88 -8.67
CA ARG A 349 3.57 -7.75 -7.32
C ARG A 349 3.60 -9.09 -6.61
N GLN A 350 4.77 -9.44 -6.10
CA GLN A 350 5.04 -10.63 -5.31
C GLN A 350 5.43 -10.22 -3.88
N LEU A 351 4.55 -9.50 -3.21
CA LEU A 351 4.78 -9.07 -1.83
C LEU A 351 4.75 -10.31 -0.93
N ALA A 352 5.90 -10.72 -0.45
CA ALA A 352 5.97 -11.72 0.60
C ALA A 352 5.36 -11.10 1.86
N LEU A 353 4.23 -11.66 2.29
CA LEU A 353 3.77 -11.42 3.66
C LEU A 353 4.77 -12.15 4.56
N PRO A 354 5.48 -11.47 5.47
CA PRO A 354 6.29 -12.18 6.42
C PRO A 354 5.38 -13.06 7.26
N GLY A 355 5.71 -14.35 7.36
CA GLY A 355 5.10 -15.23 8.34
C GLY A 355 5.25 -14.61 9.75
N LEU A 356 4.40 -14.98 10.68
CA LEU A 356 4.43 -14.44 12.06
C LEU A 356 5.82 -14.58 12.70
N ASP A 357 6.59 -15.59 12.31
CA ASP A 357 7.96 -15.86 12.74
C ASP A 357 8.98 -14.78 12.36
N ARG A 358 8.63 -13.89 11.43
CA ARG A 358 9.50 -12.78 10.97
C ARG A 358 9.20 -11.45 11.67
N TRP A 359 8.24 -11.43 12.59
CA TRP A 359 7.82 -10.23 13.31
C TRP A 359 8.39 -10.18 14.71
N ALA A 360 8.79 -9.00 15.16
CA ALA A 360 9.16 -8.80 16.55
C ALA A 360 7.91 -8.78 17.45
N SER A 361 8.02 -9.36 18.66
CA SER A 361 6.91 -9.46 19.60
C SER A 361 6.15 -8.14 19.85
N PRO A 362 6.82 -6.96 20.00
CA PRO A 362 6.09 -5.70 20.15
C PRO A 362 5.27 -5.27 18.92
N GLU A 363 5.68 -5.70 17.73
CA GLU A 363 4.93 -5.43 16.49
C GLU A 363 3.66 -6.26 16.43
N VAL A 364 3.77 -7.54 16.76
CA VAL A 364 2.61 -8.44 16.88
C VAL A 364 1.63 -7.93 17.93
N ALA A 365 2.13 -7.53 19.10
CA ALA A 365 1.29 -7.02 20.21
C ALA A 365 0.49 -5.77 19.79
N ARG A 366 1.12 -4.80 19.14
CA ARG A 366 0.43 -3.61 18.63
C ARG A 366 -0.68 -3.97 17.63
N ARG A 367 -0.43 -4.88 16.72
CA ARG A 367 -1.41 -5.27 15.70
C ARG A 367 -2.61 -6.00 16.26
N LEU A 368 -2.39 -6.87 17.23
CA LEU A 368 -3.48 -7.56 17.93
C LEU A 368 -4.34 -6.59 18.76
N ALA A 369 -3.74 -5.50 19.28
CA ALA A 369 -4.46 -4.48 20.04
C ALA A 369 -5.26 -3.52 19.14
N ASP A 370 -4.74 -3.19 17.95
CA ASP A 370 -5.32 -2.14 17.13
C ASP A 370 -6.50 -2.62 16.25
N HIS A 371 -6.58 -3.91 15.94
CA HIS A 371 -7.61 -4.44 15.02
C HIS A 371 -8.02 -5.89 15.33
N PRO A 372 -9.29 -6.26 15.03
CA PRO A 372 -9.68 -7.67 14.96
C PRO A 372 -8.79 -8.41 13.97
N THR A 373 -8.01 -9.37 14.45
CA THR A 373 -6.98 -10.07 13.68
C THR A 373 -7.36 -11.54 13.50
N THR A 374 -7.19 -12.05 12.28
CA THR A 374 -7.30 -13.47 11.96
C THR A 374 -5.90 -14.08 11.85
N ILE A 375 -5.62 -15.11 12.65
CA ILE A 375 -4.38 -15.89 12.53
C ILE A 375 -4.65 -17.13 11.68
N ILE A 376 -3.84 -17.36 10.65
CA ILE A 376 -3.99 -18.48 9.72
C ILE A 376 -2.92 -19.52 10.03
N LEU A 377 -3.33 -20.75 10.29
CA LEU A 377 -2.46 -21.90 10.52
C LEU A 377 -2.60 -22.91 9.37
N PRO A 378 -1.68 -22.88 8.40
CA PRO A 378 -1.64 -23.89 7.33
C PRO A 378 -1.11 -25.22 7.84
N LEU A 379 -1.70 -26.32 7.42
CA LEU A 379 -1.23 -27.69 7.69
C LEU A 379 -0.85 -28.37 6.39
N GLY A 380 0.35 -28.95 6.36
CA GLY A 380 0.84 -29.83 5.31
C GLY A 380 1.08 -31.25 5.80
N SER A 381 1.96 -31.96 5.11
CA SER A 381 2.47 -33.27 5.47
C SER A 381 3.90 -33.45 4.95
N THR A 382 4.62 -34.41 5.48
CA THR A 382 5.86 -34.94 4.92
C THR A 382 5.62 -36.39 4.57
N GLU A 383 5.22 -36.63 3.32
CA GLU A 383 4.83 -37.96 2.85
C GLU A 383 5.24 -38.23 1.40
N GLN A 384 5.19 -39.48 1.01
CA GLN A 384 5.51 -39.88 -0.36
C GLN A 384 4.58 -39.19 -1.37
N HIS A 385 5.11 -38.75 -2.50
CA HIS A 385 4.42 -38.21 -3.66
C HIS A 385 4.98 -38.75 -4.97
N GLY A 386 5.03 -40.11 -5.08
CA GLY A 386 5.65 -40.78 -6.22
C GLY A 386 7.16 -40.59 -6.29
N ALA A 387 7.72 -40.87 -7.46
CA ALA A 387 9.16 -40.74 -7.70
C ALA A 387 9.57 -39.33 -8.14
N HIS A 388 8.60 -38.50 -8.55
CA HIS A 388 8.83 -37.21 -9.22
C HIS A 388 8.67 -35.98 -8.33
N LEU A 389 7.88 -36.05 -7.24
CA LEU A 389 7.70 -34.94 -6.30
C LEU A 389 8.45 -35.15 -4.98
N PRO A 390 8.85 -34.07 -4.31
CA PRO A 390 9.47 -34.14 -3.00
C PRO A 390 8.47 -34.53 -1.91
N LEU A 391 8.96 -35.08 -0.79
CA LEU A 391 8.12 -35.47 0.35
C LEU A 391 7.36 -34.29 0.99
N GLY A 392 7.84 -33.07 0.82
CA GLY A 392 7.24 -31.84 1.38
C GLY A 392 6.25 -31.14 0.46
N THR A 393 5.69 -31.82 -0.53
CA THR A 393 4.75 -31.26 -1.51
C THR A 393 3.58 -30.56 -0.84
N ASP A 394 2.83 -31.22 0.05
CA ASP A 394 1.71 -30.63 0.77
C ASP A 394 2.10 -29.42 1.60
N THR A 395 3.26 -29.47 2.23
CA THR A 395 3.81 -28.35 3.03
C THR A 395 4.05 -27.13 2.16
N ARG A 396 4.64 -27.30 0.97
CA ARG A 396 4.89 -26.22 0.01
C ARG A 396 3.60 -25.62 -0.54
N ILE A 397 2.63 -26.49 -0.87
CA ILE A 397 1.32 -26.04 -1.33
C ILE A 397 0.58 -25.29 -0.21
N ALA A 398 0.55 -25.82 1.02
CA ALA A 398 -0.07 -25.18 2.17
C ALA A 398 0.53 -23.80 2.47
N GLU A 399 1.86 -23.68 2.41
CA GLU A 399 2.59 -22.41 2.57
C GLU A 399 2.16 -21.39 1.52
N ALA A 400 2.16 -21.79 0.25
CA ALA A 400 1.76 -20.93 -0.86
C ALA A 400 0.28 -20.49 -0.79
N LEU A 401 -0.61 -21.38 -0.33
CA LEU A 401 -2.03 -21.06 -0.10
C LEU A 401 -2.19 -20.09 1.08
N GLY A 402 -1.48 -20.32 2.18
CA GLY A 402 -1.49 -19.45 3.37
C GLY A 402 -1.06 -18.04 3.04
N GLU A 403 0.02 -17.89 2.30
CA GLU A 403 0.49 -16.58 1.84
C GLU A 403 -0.52 -15.87 0.94
N ARG A 404 -1.10 -16.57 -0.05
CA ARG A 404 -2.11 -16.00 -0.95
C ARG A 404 -3.39 -15.64 -0.20
N LEU A 405 -3.79 -16.45 0.77
CA LEU A 405 -4.97 -16.19 1.59
C LEU A 405 -4.78 -14.94 2.45
N CYS A 406 -3.62 -14.79 3.10
CA CYS A 406 -3.27 -13.60 3.88
C CYS A 406 -3.30 -12.32 3.04
N ARG A 407 -2.82 -12.36 1.80
CA ARG A 407 -2.90 -11.21 0.86
C ARG A 407 -4.34 -10.78 0.56
N ARG A 408 -5.29 -11.70 0.65
CA ARG A 408 -6.72 -11.48 0.37
C ARG A 408 -7.56 -11.23 1.63
N LEU A 409 -6.98 -11.39 2.82
CA LEU A 409 -7.61 -11.15 4.12
C LEU A 409 -6.85 -10.06 4.89
N PRO A 410 -7.22 -8.78 4.73
CA PRO A 410 -6.57 -7.67 5.41
C PRO A 410 -6.56 -7.86 6.93
N GLY A 411 -5.41 -7.62 7.56
CA GLY A 411 -5.26 -7.78 9.01
C GLY A 411 -5.04 -9.22 9.48
N SER A 412 -4.81 -10.17 8.57
CA SER A 412 -4.45 -11.55 8.94
C SER A 412 -2.94 -11.74 9.08
N PHE A 413 -2.55 -12.77 9.86
CA PHE A 413 -1.19 -13.28 9.95
C PHE A 413 -1.14 -14.74 9.53
N CYS A 414 -0.11 -15.14 8.80
CA CYS A 414 0.18 -16.54 8.52
C CYS A 414 1.21 -17.08 9.50
N LEU A 415 0.91 -18.19 10.15
CA LEU A 415 1.90 -18.96 10.90
C LEU A 415 2.79 -19.76 9.95
N PRO A 416 4.00 -20.14 10.37
CA PRO A 416 4.76 -21.17 9.67
C PRO A 416 3.90 -22.42 9.48
N THR A 417 3.94 -22.98 8.27
CA THR A 417 3.17 -24.18 7.95
C THR A 417 3.63 -25.35 8.82
N VAL A 418 2.71 -26.12 9.38
CA VAL A 418 3.00 -27.36 10.09
C VAL A 418 3.35 -28.44 9.09
N PRO A 419 4.62 -28.92 9.03
CA PRO A 419 5.08 -29.82 7.98
C PRO A 419 4.83 -31.30 8.25
N PHE A 420 4.20 -31.64 9.35
CA PHE A 420 3.89 -33.01 9.75
C PHE A 420 2.41 -33.16 10.07
N GLY A 421 1.81 -34.23 9.59
CA GLY A 421 0.39 -34.52 9.77
C GLY A 421 0.13 -36.01 10.01
N ILE A 422 -1.09 -36.44 9.71
CA ILE A 422 -1.54 -37.83 9.77
C ILE A 422 -1.48 -38.41 8.37
N ALA A 423 -0.47 -39.24 8.12
CA ALA A 423 -0.17 -39.87 6.84
C ALA A 423 0.09 -41.39 7.01
N SER A 424 -0.71 -42.03 7.85
CA SER A 424 -0.55 -43.45 8.21
C SER A 424 -0.67 -44.38 7.01
N GLU A 425 -1.51 -44.03 6.04
CA GLU A 425 -1.75 -44.73 4.77
C GLU A 425 -0.54 -44.75 3.85
N HIS A 426 0.40 -43.85 4.04
CA HIS A 426 1.62 -43.71 3.26
C HIS A 426 2.88 -44.31 3.93
N LEU A 427 2.78 -44.88 5.15
CA LEU A 427 3.93 -45.32 5.94
C LEU A 427 4.75 -46.46 5.31
N SER A 428 4.18 -47.18 4.35
CA SER A 428 4.91 -48.21 3.60
C SER A 428 5.93 -47.62 2.63
N PHE A 429 5.86 -46.34 2.33
CA PHE A 429 6.80 -45.64 1.48
C PHE A 429 7.90 -44.97 2.31
N ALA A 430 9.14 -45.16 1.90
CA ALA A 430 10.29 -44.59 2.61
C ALA A 430 10.26 -43.07 2.67
N GLY A 431 10.55 -42.50 3.83
CA GLY A 431 10.61 -41.07 4.06
C GLY A 431 9.30 -40.44 4.55
N THR A 432 8.17 -41.11 4.49
CA THR A 432 6.91 -40.67 5.08
C THR A 432 7.02 -40.58 6.61
N ILE A 433 6.54 -39.49 7.17
CA ILE A 433 6.46 -39.24 8.61
C ILE A 433 4.99 -39.00 8.97
N SER A 434 4.43 -39.88 9.80
CA SER A 434 3.06 -39.72 10.30
C SER A 434 3.05 -39.49 11.81
N ILE A 435 2.29 -38.52 12.28
CA ILE A 435 2.04 -38.26 13.69
C ILE A 435 0.80 -39.05 14.13
N GLY A 436 0.87 -39.72 15.29
CA GLY A 436 -0.33 -40.36 15.85
C GLY A 436 -1.40 -39.33 16.24
N GLU A 437 -2.68 -39.68 15.98
CA GLU A 437 -3.83 -38.75 16.15
C GLU A 437 -3.83 -38.04 17.52
N GLU A 438 -3.64 -38.74 18.62
CA GLU A 438 -3.68 -38.14 19.96
C GLU A 438 -2.51 -37.17 20.21
N ASN A 439 -1.35 -37.42 19.63
CA ASN A 439 -0.22 -36.51 19.74
C ASN A 439 -0.43 -35.27 18.84
N PHE A 440 -1.01 -35.45 17.66
CA PHE A 440 -1.25 -34.36 16.74
C PHE A 440 -2.34 -33.39 17.27
N ILE A 441 -3.42 -33.93 17.89
CA ILE A 441 -4.44 -33.07 18.49
C ILE A 441 -3.89 -32.29 19.69
N ARG A 442 -3.04 -32.89 20.51
CA ARG A 442 -2.37 -32.18 21.63
C ARG A 442 -1.46 -31.08 21.12
N PHE A 443 -0.66 -31.38 20.12
CA PHE A 443 0.23 -30.40 19.50
C PHE A 443 -0.54 -29.20 18.95
N LEU A 444 -1.63 -29.41 18.19
CA LEU A 444 -2.47 -28.34 17.69
C LEU A 444 -3.15 -27.56 18.82
N ALA A 445 -3.64 -28.25 19.86
CA ALA A 445 -4.26 -27.62 21.01
C ALA A 445 -3.27 -26.71 21.77
N ASP A 446 -2.02 -27.12 21.90
CA ASP A 446 -0.97 -26.31 22.55
C ASP A 446 -0.66 -25.04 21.74
N ILE A 447 -0.61 -25.14 20.39
CA ILE A 447 -0.46 -23.97 19.51
C ILE A 447 -1.66 -23.02 19.70
N LEU A 448 -2.89 -23.54 19.62
CA LEU A 448 -4.10 -22.75 19.75
C LEU A 448 -4.22 -22.05 21.09
N SER A 449 -3.92 -22.77 22.18
CA SER A 449 -3.93 -22.21 23.53
C SER A 449 -2.89 -21.10 23.71
N SER A 450 -1.71 -21.27 23.11
CA SER A 450 -0.67 -20.23 23.12
C SER A 450 -1.10 -18.98 22.38
N LEU A 451 -1.77 -19.13 21.24
CA LEU A 451 -2.31 -18.01 20.48
C LEU A 451 -3.47 -17.32 21.22
N ALA A 452 -4.34 -18.11 21.87
CA ALA A 452 -5.50 -17.61 22.59
C ALA A 452 -5.14 -16.65 23.74
N VAL A 453 -3.95 -16.79 24.35
CA VAL A 453 -3.43 -15.86 25.36
C VAL A 453 -3.37 -14.42 24.86
N HIS A 454 -3.14 -14.23 23.58
CA HIS A 454 -3.02 -12.92 22.93
C HIS A 454 -4.34 -12.42 22.33
N ALA A 455 -5.43 -13.14 22.57
CA ALA A 455 -6.80 -12.80 22.21
C ALA A 455 -6.99 -12.32 20.75
N PRO A 456 -6.49 -13.04 19.72
CA PRO A 456 -6.87 -12.73 18.34
C PRO A 456 -8.40 -12.89 18.19
N ALA A 457 -8.99 -12.20 17.23
CA ALA A 457 -10.41 -12.34 16.98
C ALA A 457 -10.76 -13.74 16.46
N GLU A 458 -9.92 -14.27 15.57
CA GLU A 458 -10.15 -15.54 14.90
C GLU A 458 -8.84 -16.30 14.68
N ILE A 459 -8.93 -17.63 14.68
CA ILE A 459 -7.86 -18.53 14.23
C ILE A 459 -8.44 -19.43 13.14
N MET A 460 -7.86 -19.38 11.94
CA MET A 460 -8.28 -20.20 10.81
C MET A 460 -7.28 -21.33 10.56
N ILE A 461 -7.75 -22.56 10.54
CA ILE A 461 -6.94 -23.74 10.18
C ILE A 461 -7.45 -24.28 8.84
N PHE A 462 -6.54 -24.60 7.93
CA PHE A 462 -6.82 -25.37 6.72
C PHE A 462 -5.67 -26.37 6.45
N SER A 463 -5.94 -27.39 5.65
CA SER A 463 -4.93 -28.39 5.28
C SER A 463 -4.82 -28.52 3.76
N ALA A 464 -3.59 -28.69 3.26
CA ALA A 464 -3.32 -29.12 1.90
C ALA A 464 -3.16 -30.65 1.79
N HIS A 465 -3.21 -31.36 2.92
CA HIS A 465 -3.11 -32.81 3.01
C HIS A 465 -4.45 -33.44 3.40
N GLY A 466 -4.93 -34.36 2.58
CA GLY A 466 -6.25 -35.00 2.79
C GLY A 466 -6.35 -35.82 4.09
N GLY A 467 -5.28 -36.46 4.52
CA GLY A 467 -5.25 -37.26 5.76
C GLY A 467 -5.56 -36.48 7.04
N ASN A 468 -5.31 -35.17 7.06
CA ASN A 468 -5.63 -34.31 8.19
C ASN A 468 -7.13 -33.97 8.29
N GLU A 469 -7.90 -34.01 7.20
CA GLU A 469 -9.25 -33.46 7.12
C GLU A 469 -10.25 -34.14 8.05
N ALA A 470 -10.38 -35.45 7.93
CA ALA A 470 -11.32 -36.22 8.76
C ALA A 470 -10.96 -36.14 10.26
N PHE A 471 -9.67 -36.10 10.57
CA PHE A 471 -9.17 -35.92 11.93
C PHE A 471 -9.55 -34.55 12.51
N LEU A 472 -9.37 -33.46 11.76
CA LEU A 472 -9.73 -32.12 12.20
C LEU A 472 -11.23 -32.01 12.50
N VAL A 473 -12.08 -32.57 11.66
CA VAL A 473 -13.54 -32.58 11.86
C VAL A 473 -13.93 -33.35 13.12
N ARG A 474 -13.35 -34.55 13.33
CA ARG A 474 -13.65 -35.37 14.52
C ARG A 474 -13.24 -34.70 15.84
N ASN A 475 -12.21 -33.89 15.83
CA ASN A 475 -11.65 -33.25 17.01
C ASN A 475 -12.03 -31.77 17.16
N ARG A 476 -13.03 -31.30 16.39
CA ARG A 476 -13.44 -29.89 16.35
C ARG A 476 -13.67 -29.29 17.73
N GLU A 477 -14.44 -29.94 18.59
CA GLU A 477 -14.77 -29.42 19.94
C GLU A 477 -13.54 -29.21 20.81
N ARG A 478 -12.56 -30.13 20.76
CA ARG A 478 -11.29 -30.00 21.49
C ARG A 478 -10.48 -28.80 20.99
N LEU A 479 -10.43 -28.61 19.67
CA LEU A 479 -9.70 -27.50 19.05
C LEU A 479 -10.39 -26.16 19.33
N GLU A 480 -11.73 -26.10 19.28
CA GLU A 480 -12.51 -24.91 19.63
C GLU A 480 -12.29 -24.52 21.09
N GLY A 481 -12.29 -25.52 22.01
CA GLY A 481 -11.99 -25.29 23.43
C GLY A 481 -10.58 -24.74 23.65
N ALA A 482 -9.59 -25.24 22.93
CA ALA A 482 -8.20 -24.77 23.02
C ALA A 482 -8.00 -23.36 22.42
N ALA A 483 -8.78 -23.00 21.40
CA ALA A 483 -8.70 -21.70 20.76
C ALA A 483 -9.39 -20.58 21.56
N ALA A 484 -10.27 -20.90 22.52
CA ALA A 484 -11.05 -19.91 23.26
C ALA A 484 -10.14 -18.93 24.04
N PRO A 485 -10.42 -17.60 24.03
CA PRO A 485 -11.65 -16.95 23.56
C PRO A 485 -11.69 -16.64 22.04
N ALA A 486 -10.64 -16.90 21.29
CA ALA A 486 -10.64 -16.70 19.85
C ALA A 486 -11.64 -17.65 19.15
N ARG A 487 -12.24 -17.18 18.07
CA ARG A 487 -13.12 -18.01 17.26
C ARG A 487 -12.30 -18.94 16.34
N LEU A 488 -12.47 -20.23 16.46
CA LEU A 488 -11.85 -21.17 15.53
C LEU A 488 -12.65 -21.30 14.23
N LEU A 489 -11.98 -21.09 13.11
CA LEU A 489 -12.46 -21.32 11.75
C LEU A 489 -11.75 -22.54 11.17
N LEU A 490 -12.37 -23.70 11.28
CA LEU A 490 -11.82 -24.93 10.73
C LEU A 490 -12.30 -25.10 9.29
N ALA A 491 -11.45 -24.74 8.33
CA ALA A 491 -11.76 -24.76 6.89
C ALA A 491 -11.48 -26.15 6.28
N SER A 492 -12.19 -27.15 6.78
CA SER A 492 -12.23 -28.49 6.18
C SER A 492 -13.30 -28.50 5.09
N ILE A 493 -12.87 -28.26 3.84
CA ILE A 493 -13.73 -28.12 2.65
C ILE A 493 -13.18 -28.93 1.45
N PRO A 494 -12.75 -30.19 1.65
CA PRO A 494 -12.06 -30.94 0.58
C PRO A 494 -12.92 -31.14 -0.66
N GLU A 495 -14.24 -31.34 -0.49
CA GLU A 495 -15.15 -31.56 -1.61
C GLU A 495 -15.27 -30.31 -2.51
N GLN A 496 -15.46 -29.12 -1.92
CA GLN A 496 -15.56 -27.86 -2.66
C GLN A 496 -14.26 -27.54 -3.39
N VAL A 497 -13.12 -27.72 -2.73
CA VAL A 497 -11.79 -27.54 -3.33
C VAL A 497 -11.60 -28.50 -4.50
N SER A 498 -11.87 -29.77 -4.28
CA SER A 498 -11.76 -30.81 -5.30
C SER A 498 -12.59 -30.51 -6.54
N GLN A 499 -13.88 -30.23 -6.37
CA GLN A 499 -14.78 -29.86 -7.46
C GLN A 499 -14.26 -28.64 -8.24
N ARG A 500 -13.74 -27.64 -7.50
CA ARG A 500 -13.19 -26.45 -8.13
C ARG A 500 -11.93 -26.74 -8.95
N LEU A 501 -10.99 -27.49 -8.40
CA LEU A 501 -9.74 -27.82 -9.08
C LEU A 501 -9.97 -28.73 -10.30
N VAL A 502 -10.83 -29.74 -10.18
CA VAL A 502 -11.21 -30.60 -11.32
C VAL A 502 -11.89 -29.77 -12.42
N SER A 503 -12.78 -28.84 -12.08
CA SER A 503 -13.39 -27.95 -13.07
C SER A 503 -12.38 -27.08 -13.81
N LEU A 504 -11.33 -26.62 -13.11
CA LEU A 504 -10.24 -25.85 -13.73
C LEU A 504 -9.34 -26.72 -14.63
N ALA A 505 -9.10 -27.98 -14.21
CA ALA A 505 -8.35 -28.95 -15.00
C ALA A 505 -9.11 -29.31 -16.31
N ASP A 506 -10.42 -29.55 -16.21
CA ASP A 506 -11.29 -29.86 -17.36
C ASP A 506 -11.28 -28.73 -18.40
N GLN A 507 -11.31 -27.46 -17.98
CA GLN A 507 -11.19 -26.30 -18.86
C GLN A 507 -9.87 -26.30 -19.67
N SER A 508 -8.85 -27.02 -19.16
CA SER A 508 -7.55 -27.18 -19.81
C SER A 508 -7.41 -28.53 -20.55
N GLY A 509 -8.51 -29.29 -20.68
CA GLY A 509 -8.54 -30.62 -21.31
C GLY A 509 -7.84 -31.70 -20.50
N ILE A 510 -7.80 -31.57 -19.18
CA ILE A 510 -7.31 -32.56 -18.23
C ILE A 510 -8.51 -33.23 -17.57
N SER A 511 -8.67 -34.54 -17.77
CA SER A 511 -9.76 -35.29 -17.13
C SER A 511 -9.56 -35.40 -15.62
N GLU A 512 -10.65 -35.65 -14.88
CA GLU A 512 -10.59 -35.83 -13.43
C GLU A 512 -9.62 -36.97 -13.02
N SER A 513 -9.56 -38.05 -13.81
CA SER A 513 -8.63 -39.15 -13.55
C SER A 513 -7.17 -38.78 -13.76
N GLU A 514 -6.85 -37.91 -14.73
CA GLU A 514 -5.50 -37.38 -14.96
C GLU A 514 -5.13 -36.32 -13.92
N ALA A 515 -6.07 -35.41 -13.58
CA ALA A 515 -5.89 -34.42 -12.52
C ALA A 515 -5.45 -35.09 -11.22
N GLY A 516 -6.15 -36.11 -10.82
CA GLY A 516 -5.78 -37.01 -9.74
C GLY A 516 -5.92 -36.40 -8.34
N TRP A 517 -5.79 -37.27 -7.34
CA TRP A 517 -6.02 -36.92 -5.94
C TRP A 517 -4.73 -36.96 -5.11
N HIS A 518 -3.63 -37.45 -5.67
CA HIS A 518 -2.33 -37.53 -4.98
C HIS A 518 -1.20 -37.69 -5.98
N ALA A 519 -0.26 -36.78 -5.94
CA ALA A 519 0.89 -36.73 -6.85
C ALA A 519 0.52 -36.77 -8.35
N GLY A 520 -0.71 -36.36 -8.70
CA GLY A 520 -1.23 -36.30 -10.06
C GLY A 520 -0.85 -35.01 -10.78
N GLU A 521 -1.64 -34.67 -11.81
CA GLU A 521 -1.40 -33.47 -12.61
C GLU A 521 -1.53 -32.19 -11.79
N LEU A 522 -2.55 -32.08 -10.90
CA LEU A 522 -2.81 -30.89 -10.09
C LEU A 522 -1.62 -30.49 -9.23
N GLU A 523 -1.16 -31.39 -8.37
CA GLU A 523 -0.06 -31.10 -7.45
C GLU A 523 1.27 -30.93 -8.18
N THR A 524 1.48 -31.74 -9.23
CA THR A 524 2.69 -31.61 -10.05
C THR A 524 2.75 -30.27 -10.78
N SER A 525 1.62 -29.78 -11.31
CA SER A 525 1.53 -28.45 -11.92
C SER A 525 1.83 -27.35 -10.91
N MET A 526 1.24 -27.42 -9.70
CA MET A 526 1.52 -26.44 -8.64
C MET A 526 3.02 -26.49 -8.23
N MET A 527 3.61 -27.65 -8.08
CA MET A 527 5.02 -27.79 -7.70
C MET A 527 5.99 -27.34 -8.79
N LEU A 528 5.65 -27.49 -10.07
CA LEU A 528 6.45 -26.95 -11.17
C LEU A 528 6.55 -25.41 -11.13
N GLU A 529 5.59 -24.73 -10.54
CA GLU A 529 5.65 -23.29 -10.31
C GLU A 529 6.33 -22.95 -8.99
N LEU A 530 5.97 -23.64 -7.90
CA LEU A 530 6.42 -23.31 -6.55
C LEU A 530 7.88 -23.68 -6.30
N ASP A 531 8.34 -24.83 -6.84
CA ASP A 531 9.68 -25.36 -6.60
C ASP A 531 10.10 -26.31 -7.74
N ALA A 532 10.18 -25.79 -8.96
CA ALA A 532 10.52 -26.56 -10.16
C ALA A 532 11.81 -27.38 -10.01
N ALA A 533 12.79 -26.86 -9.25
CA ALA A 533 14.08 -27.52 -9.04
C ALA A 533 13.96 -28.84 -8.24
N SER A 534 12.91 -28.98 -7.43
CA SER A 534 12.65 -30.21 -6.66
C SER A 534 11.83 -31.25 -7.43
N VAL A 535 11.23 -30.88 -8.58
CA VAL A 535 10.42 -31.80 -9.41
C VAL A 535 11.32 -32.58 -10.37
N ARG A 536 11.26 -33.88 -10.29
CA ARG A 536 12.04 -34.82 -11.15
C ARG A 536 11.21 -35.16 -12.37
N THR A 537 11.20 -34.31 -13.37
CA THR A 537 10.37 -34.48 -14.58
C THR A 537 10.68 -35.73 -15.39
N ASP A 538 11.92 -36.22 -15.30
CA ASP A 538 12.38 -37.48 -15.91
C ASP A 538 11.83 -38.74 -15.21
N GLN A 539 11.28 -38.61 -14.01
CA GLN A 539 10.67 -39.70 -13.23
C GLN A 539 9.14 -39.69 -13.28
N MET A 540 8.52 -38.80 -14.06
CA MET A 540 7.08 -38.76 -14.22
C MET A 540 6.58 -39.98 -14.98
N ALA A 541 5.68 -40.73 -14.35
CA ALA A 541 5.01 -41.89 -14.94
C ALA A 541 3.53 -41.85 -14.61
N PRO A 542 2.66 -42.45 -15.46
CA PRO A 542 1.22 -42.49 -15.15
C PRO A 542 1.00 -43.31 -13.89
N GLY A 543 0.21 -42.75 -12.99
CA GLY A 543 -0.23 -43.41 -11.77
C GLY A 543 -1.50 -44.22 -11.96
N HIS A 544 -2.23 -44.39 -10.87
CA HIS A 544 -3.56 -44.99 -10.88
C HIS A 544 -4.58 -44.04 -11.45
N LEU A 545 -5.31 -44.45 -12.50
CA LEU A 545 -6.30 -43.62 -13.22
C LEU A 545 -7.74 -44.07 -12.98
N ASP A 546 -7.96 -45.18 -12.26
CA ASP A 546 -9.30 -45.67 -11.94
C ASP A 546 -9.85 -44.91 -10.72
N LEU A 547 -10.96 -44.20 -10.93
CA LEU A 547 -11.63 -43.44 -9.86
C LEU A 547 -12.60 -44.32 -9.02
N VAL A 548 -12.71 -45.61 -9.32
CA VAL A 548 -13.52 -46.57 -8.59
C VAL A 548 -12.63 -47.65 -7.96
N PRO A 549 -12.65 -47.81 -6.66
CA PRO A 549 -13.61 -47.45 -5.61
C PRO A 549 -13.45 -46.02 -5.06
N PRO A 550 -14.35 -45.54 -4.18
CA PRO A 550 -14.21 -44.25 -3.54
C PRO A 550 -12.84 -44.02 -2.97
N ALA A 551 -12.33 -42.81 -3.05
CA ALA A 551 -10.96 -42.43 -2.65
C ALA A 551 -10.55 -43.01 -1.29
N GLU A 552 -11.41 -42.98 -0.28
CA GLU A 552 -11.16 -43.56 1.05
C GLU A 552 -10.75 -45.04 1.01
N LYS A 553 -11.36 -45.85 0.10
CA LYS A 553 -11.02 -47.26 -0.05
C LYS A 553 -9.73 -47.48 -0.85
N LEU A 554 -9.30 -46.50 -1.61
CA LEU A 554 -8.06 -46.57 -2.35
C LEU A 554 -6.86 -46.35 -1.41
N PHE A 555 -6.95 -45.33 -0.56
CA PHE A 555 -5.86 -44.91 0.32
C PHE A 555 -5.72 -45.82 1.56
N TYR A 556 -6.82 -46.22 2.19
CA TYR A 556 -6.80 -46.90 3.48
C TYR A 556 -6.96 -48.43 3.37
N PRO A 557 -6.32 -49.20 4.27
CA PRO A 557 -5.42 -48.74 5.32
C PRO A 557 -4.00 -48.47 4.83
N ASN A 558 -3.61 -48.85 3.63
CA ASN A 558 -2.28 -48.71 3.08
C ASN A 558 -2.33 -48.54 1.56
N LEU A 559 -1.93 -47.38 1.08
CA LEU A 559 -1.95 -47.03 -0.34
C LEU A 559 -1.08 -48.01 -1.18
N ALA A 560 0.08 -48.39 -0.68
CA ALA A 560 1.04 -49.25 -1.42
C ALA A 560 0.44 -50.58 -1.86
N ASP A 561 -0.54 -51.12 -1.13
CA ASP A 561 -1.18 -52.39 -1.45
C ASP A 561 -1.99 -52.34 -2.75
N ARG A 562 -2.43 -51.16 -3.16
CA ARG A 562 -3.26 -50.92 -4.35
C ARG A 562 -2.57 -50.07 -5.40
N VAL A 563 -1.76 -49.12 -4.96
CA VAL A 563 -1.04 -48.18 -5.81
C VAL A 563 0.44 -48.19 -5.46
N PRO A 564 1.19 -49.23 -5.92
CA PRO A 564 2.61 -49.35 -5.58
C PRO A 564 3.49 -48.18 -6.02
N SER A 565 3.06 -47.42 -7.03
CA SER A 565 3.73 -46.17 -7.48
C SER A 565 3.55 -45.01 -6.49
N GLY A 566 2.55 -45.09 -5.62
CA GLY A 566 2.14 -43.96 -4.77
C GLY A 566 1.49 -42.80 -5.52
N VAL A 567 1.18 -42.90 -6.80
CA VAL A 567 0.64 -41.82 -7.65
C VAL A 567 -0.80 -42.12 -8.04
N VAL A 568 -1.73 -41.23 -7.76
CA VAL A 568 -3.14 -41.28 -8.19
C VAL A 568 -3.40 -40.11 -9.12
N GLY A 569 -3.35 -40.34 -10.43
CA GLY A 569 -3.40 -39.32 -11.48
C GLY A 569 -2.32 -39.50 -12.54
N ASP A 570 -2.20 -38.56 -13.46
CA ASP A 570 -1.15 -38.58 -14.50
C ASP A 570 -0.25 -37.32 -14.47
N PRO A 571 0.87 -37.33 -13.77
CA PRO A 571 1.77 -36.17 -13.67
C PRO A 571 2.40 -35.74 -15.00
N ARG A 572 2.41 -36.60 -16.02
CA ARG A 572 2.98 -36.28 -17.34
C ARG A 572 2.22 -35.18 -18.08
N ARG A 573 0.98 -34.90 -17.67
CA ARG A 573 0.15 -33.83 -18.19
C ARG A 573 0.40 -32.49 -17.50
N ALA A 574 1.20 -32.48 -16.41
CA ALA A 574 1.44 -31.29 -15.60
C ALA A 574 2.15 -30.17 -16.38
N ALA A 575 1.75 -28.93 -16.08
CA ALA A 575 2.38 -27.72 -16.61
C ALA A 575 2.28 -26.56 -15.62
N GLY A 576 3.40 -25.95 -15.28
CA GLY A 576 3.48 -24.83 -14.33
C GLY A 576 2.56 -23.64 -14.67
N ILE A 577 2.28 -23.41 -15.94
CA ILE A 577 1.35 -22.33 -16.39
C ILE A 577 -0.08 -22.48 -15.82
N ARG A 578 -0.49 -23.68 -15.39
CA ARG A 578 -1.79 -23.92 -14.76
C ARG A 578 -1.81 -23.71 -13.26
N ALA A 579 -0.63 -23.70 -12.63
CA ALA A 579 -0.46 -23.63 -11.19
C ALA A 579 -1.20 -22.44 -10.56
N GLU A 580 -1.06 -21.25 -11.14
CA GLU A 580 -1.72 -20.06 -10.59
C GLU A 580 -3.25 -20.18 -10.61
N SER A 581 -3.80 -20.77 -11.65
CA SER A 581 -5.24 -21.04 -11.74
C SER A 581 -5.71 -22.00 -10.62
N TYR A 582 -4.94 -23.06 -10.34
CA TYR A 582 -5.24 -24.00 -9.27
C TYR A 582 -5.09 -23.39 -7.88
N LEU A 583 -3.97 -22.73 -7.62
CA LEU A 583 -3.72 -22.06 -6.33
C LEU A 583 -4.75 -20.97 -6.04
N SER A 584 -5.04 -20.12 -7.03
CA SER A 584 -6.07 -19.09 -6.90
C SER A 584 -7.48 -19.70 -6.74
N GLY A 585 -7.80 -20.76 -7.46
CA GLY A 585 -9.07 -21.49 -7.31
C GLY A 585 -9.26 -22.06 -5.90
N TRP A 586 -8.20 -22.62 -5.32
CA TRP A 586 -8.22 -23.12 -3.93
C TRP A 586 -8.41 -21.97 -2.93
N VAL A 587 -7.65 -20.90 -3.07
CA VAL A 587 -7.80 -19.70 -2.22
C VAL A 587 -9.21 -19.11 -2.29
N GLU A 588 -9.84 -19.10 -3.46
CA GLU A 588 -11.23 -18.63 -3.60
C GLU A 588 -12.21 -19.46 -2.75
N GLU A 589 -12.06 -20.79 -2.72
CA GLU A 589 -12.91 -21.64 -1.87
C GLU A 589 -12.68 -21.37 -0.37
N LEU A 590 -11.41 -21.18 0.04
CA LEU A 590 -11.08 -20.79 1.41
C LEU A 590 -11.69 -19.43 1.79
N LEU A 591 -11.65 -18.45 0.87
CA LEU A 591 -12.27 -17.14 1.05
C LEU A 591 -13.80 -17.20 1.12
N LYS A 592 -14.45 -18.03 0.29
CA LYS A 592 -15.89 -18.27 0.35
C LYS A 592 -16.28 -18.85 1.72
N PHE A 593 -15.52 -19.84 2.19
CA PHE A 593 -15.71 -20.41 3.52
C PHE A 593 -15.59 -19.32 4.60
N TYR A 594 -14.52 -18.53 4.59
CA TYR A 594 -14.29 -17.43 5.54
C TYR A 594 -15.46 -16.44 5.54
N ARG A 595 -15.86 -15.93 4.37
CA ARG A 595 -16.93 -14.93 4.23
C ARG A 595 -18.29 -15.48 4.68
N SER A 596 -18.59 -16.75 4.41
CA SER A 596 -19.83 -17.40 4.85
C SER A 596 -19.97 -17.45 6.37
N ARG A 597 -18.85 -17.44 7.09
CA ARG A 597 -18.80 -17.43 8.56
C ARG A 597 -18.78 -16.02 9.15
N ALA A 598 -18.22 -15.03 8.44
CA ALA A 598 -18.21 -13.63 8.87
C ALA A 598 -19.60 -12.99 8.83
N SER A 599 -20.47 -13.35 7.87
CA SER A 599 -21.82 -12.78 7.70
C SER A 599 -22.81 -13.15 8.81
N VAL A 600 -22.57 -14.21 9.56
CA VAL A 600 -23.49 -14.68 10.62
C VAL A 600 -23.48 -13.75 11.87
N HIS A 601 -22.49 -12.88 12.03
CA HIS A 601 -22.42 -11.98 13.19
C HIS A 601 -23.08 -10.61 12.99
N HIS A 602 -23.26 -10.13 11.75
CA HIS A 602 -23.97 -8.85 11.51
C HIS A 602 -25.48 -8.93 11.75
N THR A 603 -26.07 -10.11 11.73
CA THR A 603 -27.52 -10.31 11.92
C THR A 603 -27.93 -10.56 13.39
N LYS A 604 -27.00 -10.82 14.31
CA LYS A 604 -27.32 -11.00 15.74
C LYS A 604 -27.17 -9.73 16.59
N GLY A 605 -26.52 -8.68 16.09
CA GLY A 605 -26.32 -7.39 16.80
C GLY A 605 -27.48 -6.40 16.73
N THR A 606 -28.50 -6.64 15.89
CA THR A 606 -29.60 -5.68 15.69
C THR A 606 -30.95 -6.13 16.27
N LYS A 607 -30.98 -7.09 17.16
CA LYS A 607 -32.24 -7.54 17.80
C LYS A 607 -32.32 -7.32 19.31
N ASN A 608 -31.39 -6.56 19.92
CA ASN A 608 -31.53 -6.10 21.30
C ASN A 608 -30.88 -4.70 21.44
N ALA A 609 -31.60 -3.67 21.04
CA ALA A 609 -31.51 -2.31 21.51
C ALA A 609 -32.90 -1.68 21.50
#